data_8e6f308677db1c186aa81e3bee042535
#
_entry.id   8e6f308677db1c186aa81e3bee042535
#
_cell.length_a   1.000
_cell.length_b   1.000
_cell.length_c   1.000
_cell.angle_alpha   90.00
_cell.angle_beta   90.00
_cell.angle_gamma   90.00
#
_symmetry.space_group_name_H-M   'P 1'
#
loop_
_entity.id
_entity.type
_entity.pdbx_description
1 polymer ?
#
loop_
_entity_poly.entity_id
_entity_poly.type
_entity_poly.pdbx_seq_one_letter_code
_entity_poly.pdbx_strand_id
1 'polypeptide(L)'
;MGSGCSKTRRPASVETKTITFPGIPQEIIDEILGHLAADSAVVSLRSCSLVSKSWVQPCQRHLFHTVIFASNYVDRWLKMFPELEESPARRVRDLRILIGGHNRVPEKIFECIPWFTNTQSLSLLGYWGSPLLQIPSVWGLPQSITSLTVNTNVVTLVQIRDIMAQLPNLNNLSLSGFLLPVDARLLVGIGVTLKGRFGGQLKLCGGYVREDATNMLLEIPTGLHFTEVQIRCTHKCLPSTVRLVEACGETLVKLSQTITFQGKCHPFSQSPWP
;
A
#
# COMPACT_ATOMS: atom_id res chain seq x y z
N MET A 1 4.90 -35.93 -80.08
CA MET A 1 5.13 -34.98 -78.98
C MET A 1 3.87 -34.92 -78.17
N GLY A 2 3.78 -35.66 -77.09
CA GLY A 2 2.61 -35.75 -76.22
C GLY A 2 2.82 -35.00 -74.97
N SER A 3 2.06 -33.94 -74.75
CA SER A 3 2.08 -33.12 -73.56
C SER A 3 1.17 -33.74 -72.49
N GLY A 4 1.76 -34.32 -71.42
CA GLY A 4 1.04 -34.89 -70.29
C GLY A 4 0.64 -33.84 -69.32
N CYS A 5 -0.66 -33.62 -69.20
CA CYS A 5 -1.23 -32.69 -68.23
C CYS A 5 -1.38 -33.38 -66.87
N SER A 6 -0.47 -33.08 -65.93
CA SER A 6 -0.54 -33.54 -64.51
C SER A 6 -1.67 -32.84 -63.80
N LYS A 7 -2.75 -33.50 -63.43
CA LYS A 7 -3.81 -33.04 -62.52
C LYS A 7 -3.29 -33.10 -61.07
N THR A 8 -2.94 -32.00 -60.57
CA THR A 8 -2.66 -31.79 -59.11
C THR A 8 -3.95 -32.00 -58.31
N ARG A 9 -4.06 -33.07 -57.55
CA ARG A 9 -5.12 -33.31 -56.55
C ARG A 9 -4.95 -32.29 -55.43
N ARG A 10 -5.94 -31.43 -55.27
CA ARG A 10 -6.06 -30.61 -54.05
C ARG A 10 -6.26 -31.54 -52.85
N PRO A 11 -5.51 -31.32 -51.72
CA PRO A 11 -5.78 -32.06 -50.51
C PRO A 11 -7.16 -31.66 -49.97
N ALA A 12 -7.93 -32.65 -49.56
CA ALA A 12 -9.21 -32.47 -48.91
C ALA A 12 -9.02 -31.62 -47.62
N SER A 13 -9.74 -30.53 -47.51
CA SER A 13 -9.77 -29.73 -46.30
C SER A 13 -10.34 -30.58 -45.17
N VAL A 14 -9.50 -30.92 -44.20
CA VAL A 14 -9.93 -31.54 -42.94
C VAL A 14 -10.71 -30.45 -42.19
N GLU A 15 -12.03 -30.56 -42.20
CA GLU A 15 -12.88 -29.77 -41.29
C GLU A 15 -12.52 -30.14 -39.84
N THR A 16 -11.67 -29.34 -39.21
CA THR A 16 -11.45 -29.41 -37.78
C THR A 16 -12.74 -28.93 -37.10
N LYS A 17 -13.58 -29.88 -36.69
CA LYS A 17 -14.69 -29.60 -35.79
C LYS A 17 -14.11 -28.99 -34.50
N THR A 18 -14.24 -27.69 -34.36
CA THR A 18 -13.90 -26.98 -33.13
C THR A 18 -14.91 -27.46 -32.07
N ILE A 19 -14.47 -28.34 -31.16
CA ILE A 19 -15.27 -28.76 -30.02
C ILE A 19 -15.29 -27.55 -29.10
N THR A 20 -16.36 -26.76 -29.13
CA THR A 20 -16.63 -25.70 -28.16
C THR A 20 -17.08 -26.39 -26.87
N PHE A 21 -16.18 -26.54 -25.92
CA PHE A 21 -16.54 -26.88 -24.57
C PHE A 21 -17.42 -25.73 -24.02
N PRO A 22 -18.57 -26.05 -23.37
CA PRO A 22 -19.30 -25.03 -22.63
C PRO A 22 -18.33 -24.37 -21.66
N GLY A 23 -18.17 -23.03 -21.76
CA GLY A 23 -17.20 -22.30 -20.95
C GLY A 23 -17.46 -22.55 -19.47
N ILE A 24 -16.41 -22.61 -18.66
CA ILE A 24 -16.55 -22.62 -17.20
C ILE A 24 -17.26 -21.33 -16.81
N PRO A 25 -18.32 -21.40 -15.97
CA PRO A 25 -18.99 -20.20 -15.47
C PRO A 25 -18.00 -19.25 -14.80
N GLN A 26 -18.18 -17.93 -14.97
CA GLN A 26 -17.25 -16.95 -14.46
C GLN A 26 -17.12 -17.01 -12.93
N GLU A 27 -18.21 -17.36 -12.23
CA GLU A 27 -18.26 -17.50 -10.79
C GLU A 27 -17.29 -18.58 -10.29
N ILE A 28 -17.20 -19.69 -10.99
CA ILE A 28 -16.28 -20.80 -10.67
C ILE A 28 -14.82 -20.35 -10.92
N ILE A 29 -14.57 -19.61 -12.00
CA ILE A 29 -13.26 -19.04 -12.25
C ILE A 29 -12.86 -18.09 -11.10
N ASP A 30 -13.74 -17.19 -10.72
CA ASP A 30 -13.47 -16.20 -9.66
C ASP A 30 -13.24 -16.88 -8.31
N GLU A 31 -13.97 -17.97 -8.00
CA GLU A 31 -13.77 -18.77 -6.79
C GLU A 31 -12.41 -19.46 -6.77
N ILE A 32 -12.04 -20.16 -7.84
CA ILE A 32 -10.73 -20.82 -7.98
C ILE A 32 -9.60 -19.79 -7.79
N LEU A 33 -9.68 -18.66 -8.49
CA LEU A 33 -8.67 -17.63 -8.41
C LEU A 33 -8.63 -16.95 -7.04
N GLY A 34 -9.76 -16.82 -6.37
CA GLY A 34 -9.86 -16.33 -5.00
C GLY A 34 -9.09 -17.23 -4.02
N HIS A 35 -9.24 -18.55 -4.12
CA HIS A 35 -8.47 -19.51 -3.32
C HIS A 35 -6.97 -19.42 -3.61
N LEU A 36 -6.56 -19.39 -4.89
CA LEU A 36 -5.17 -19.25 -5.26
C LEU A 36 -4.55 -17.93 -4.75
N ALA A 37 -5.32 -16.85 -4.73
CA ALA A 37 -4.88 -15.58 -4.19
C ALA A 37 -4.72 -15.61 -2.67
N ALA A 38 -5.64 -16.26 -1.96
CA ALA A 38 -5.57 -16.43 -0.50
C ALA A 38 -4.32 -17.22 -0.10
N ASP A 39 -3.95 -18.23 -0.86
CA ASP A 39 -2.73 -19.03 -0.66
C ASP A 39 -1.46 -18.34 -1.14
N SER A 40 -1.55 -17.09 -1.60
CA SER A 40 -0.43 -16.33 -2.18
C SER A 40 0.26 -17.04 -3.35
N ALA A 41 -0.47 -17.89 -4.08
CA ALA A 41 0.05 -18.73 -5.17
C ALA A 41 0.25 -17.92 -6.48
N VAL A 42 1.14 -16.93 -6.46
CA VAL A 42 1.41 -16.01 -7.59
C VAL A 42 1.77 -16.75 -8.87
N VAL A 43 2.57 -17.83 -8.77
CA VAL A 43 2.97 -18.63 -9.93
C VAL A 43 1.75 -19.30 -10.58
N SER A 44 0.87 -19.87 -9.76
CA SER A 44 -0.38 -20.48 -10.22
C SER A 44 -1.31 -19.48 -10.88
N LEU A 45 -1.46 -18.27 -10.29
CA LEU A 45 -2.24 -17.20 -10.88
C LEU A 45 -1.70 -16.75 -12.24
N ARG A 46 -0.37 -16.67 -12.38
CA ARG A 46 0.27 -16.38 -13.69
C ARG A 46 -0.02 -17.49 -14.72
N SER A 47 0.10 -18.75 -14.32
CA SER A 47 -0.22 -19.87 -15.19
C SER A 47 -1.69 -19.87 -15.61
N CYS A 48 -2.60 -19.60 -14.68
CA CYS A 48 -4.04 -19.46 -14.95
C CYS A 48 -4.32 -18.36 -15.98
N SER A 49 -3.59 -17.25 -15.95
CA SER A 49 -3.77 -16.16 -16.92
C SER A 49 -3.45 -16.55 -18.36
N LEU A 50 -2.75 -17.68 -18.57
CA LEU A 50 -2.38 -18.20 -19.89
C LEU A 50 -3.39 -19.24 -20.41
N VAL A 51 -4.34 -19.69 -19.59
CA VAL A 51 -5.29 -20.75 -19.96
C VAL A 51 -6.27 -20.28 -21.04
N SER A 52 -6.88 -19.11 -20.85
CA SER A 52 -7.77 -18.51 -21.84
C SER A 52 -7.91 -17.01 -21.63
N LYS A 53 -8.45 -16.30 -22.63
CA LYS A 53 -8.70 -14.86 -22.55
C LYS A 53 -9.66 -14.48 -21.41
N SER A 54 -10.63 -15.34 -21.08
CA SER A 54 -11.59 -15.11 -20.00
C SER A 54 -10.94 -15.12 -18.60
N TRP A 55 -9.80 -15.82 -18.45
CA TRP A 55 -9.06 -15.90 -17.19
C TRP A 55 -8.09 -14.73 -16.98
N VAL A 56 -7.72 -14.01 -18.04
CA VAL A 56 -6.70 -12.93 -17.96
C VAL A 56 -7.13 -11.83 -16.99
N GLN A 57 -8.32 -11.27 -17.17
CA GLN A 57 -8.76 -10.15 -16.33
C GLN A 57 -8.93 -10.52 -14.85
N PRO A 58 -9.60 -11.63 -14.49
CA PRO A 58 -9.67 -12.10 -13.12
C PRO A 58 -8.29 -12.34 -12.49
N CYS A 59 -7.39 -13.05 -13.19
CA CYS A 59 -6.01 -13.26 -12.71
C CYS A 59 -5.28 -11.93 -12.45
N GLN A 60 -5.40 -10.98 -13.37
CA GLN A 60 -4.75 -9.68 -13.24
C GLN A 60 -5.28 -8.88 -12.05
N ARG A 61 -6.57 -9.01 -11.67
CA ARG A 61 -7.10 -8.37 -10.45
C ARG A 61 -6.35 -8.84 -9.21
N HIS A 62 -6.07 -10.13 -9.11
CA HIS A 62 -5.32 -10.69 -7.99
C HIS A 62 -3.82 -10.40 -8.08
N LEU A 63 -3.22 -10.56 -9.25
CA LEU A 63 -1.78 -10.35 -9.47
C LEU A 63 -1.35 -8.90 -9.22
N PHE A 64 -2.21 -7.93 -9.54
CA PHE A 64 -1.94 -6.51 -9.35
C PHE A 64 -2.69 -5.90 -8.15
N HIS A 65 -3.32 -6.72 -7.30
CA HIS A 65 -3.99 -6.24 -6.10
C HIS A 65 -3.03 -5.47 -5.19
N THR A 66 -1.83 -6.00 -5.00
CA THR A 66 -0.77 -5.38 -4.22
C THR A 66 0.43 -5.10 -5.11
N VAL A 67 0.87 -3.85 -5.14
CA VAL A 67 2.10 -3.43 -5.82
C VAL A 67 3.08 -2.87 -4.82
N ILE A 68 4.34 -3.33 -4.92
CA ILE A 68 5.43 -2.90 -4.06
C ILE A 68 6.46 -2.19 -4.93
N PHE A 69 6.64 -0.91 -4.70
CA PHE A 69 7.72 -0.14 -5.30
C PHE A 69 8.94 -0.09 -4.39
N ALA A 70 9.99 -0.75 -4.81
CA ALA A 70 11.33 -0.50 -4.36
C ALA A 70 12.06 0.37 -5.41
N SER A 71 13.21 0.89 -5.06
CA SER A 71 13.95 1.90 -5.85
C SER A 71 14.11 1.61 -7.35
N ASN A 72 14.29 0.33 -7.73
CA ASN A 72 14.50 -0.08 -9.13
C ASN A 72 13.21 -0.52 -9.84
N TYR A 73 12.13 -0.73 -9.11
CA TYR A 73 10.89 -1.23 -9.71
C TYR A 73 10.07 -0.14 -10.40
N VAL A 74 10.22 1.11 -9.99
CA VAL A 74 9.51 2.24 -10.62
C VAL A 74 9.93 2.41 -12.07
N ASP A 75 11.23 2.45 -12.35
CA ASP A 75 11.73 2.57 -13.73
C ASP A 75 11.31 1.37 -14.60
N ARG A 76 11.29 0.17 -14.01
CA ARG A 76 10.80 -1.02 -14.71
C ARG A 76 9.31 -0.96 -15.00
N TRP A 77 8.51 -0.46 -14.04
CA TRP A 77 7.09 -0.25 -14.23
C TRP A 77 6.81 0.73 -15.36
N LEU A 78 7.46 1.90 -15.35
CA LEU A 78 7.30 2.92 -16.40
C LEU A 78 7.76 2.44 -17.78
N LYS A 79 8.78 1.58 -17.85
CA LYS A 79 9.19 0.96 -19.11
C LYS A 79 8.17 -0.05 -19.64
N MET A 80 7.52 -0.80 -18.74
CA MET A 80 6.52 -1.80 -19.14
C MET A 80 5.17 -1.16 -19.47
N PHE A 81 4.85 -0.06 -18.84
CA PHE A 81 3.57 0.63 -18.95
C PHE A 81 3.81 2.13 -19.14
N PRO A 82 4.24 2.56 -20.35
CA PRO A 82 4.52 3.97 -20.62
C PRO A 82 3.25 4.81 -20.62
N GLU A 83 2.11 4.19 -20.94
CA GLU A 83 0.81 4.84 -20.99
C GLU A 83 -0.09 4.40 -19.83
N LEU A 84 -0.83 5.36 -19.28
CA LEU A 84 -1.74 5.12 -18.15
C LEU A 84 -2.84 4.08 -18.50
N GLU A 85 -3.35 4.15 -19.72
CA GLU A 85 -4.45 3.30 -20.21
C GLU A 85 -4.06 1.82 -20.23
N GLU A 86 -2.82 1.52 -20.54
CA GLU A 86 -2.27 0.17 -20.61
C GLU A 86 -1.84 -0.34 -19.25
N SER A 87 -1.67 0.56 -18.29
CA SER A 87 -1.17 0.24 -16.96
C SER A 87 -2.22 -0.49 -16.12
N PRO A 88 -1.84 -1.55 -15.40
CA PRO A 88 -2.69 -2.20 -14.41
C PRO A 88 -2.88 -1.36 -13.13
N ALA A 89 -2.38 -0.13 -13.06
CA ALA A 89 -2.43 0.73 -11.88
C ALA A 89 -3.85 0.90 -11.31
N ARG A 90 -4.87 0.96 -12.17
CA ARG A 90 -6.28 1.05 -11.74
C ARG A 90 -6.81 -0.19 -11.02
N ARG A 91 -6.09 -1.33 -11.06
CA ARG A 91 -6.45 -2.58 -10.37
C ARG A 91 -5.82 -2.68 -8.99
N VAL A 92 -4.84 -1.84 -8.71
CA VAL A 92 -4.11 -1.83 -7.44
C VAL A 92 -5.01 -1.32 -6.32
N ARG A 93 -5.07 -2.10 -5.23
CA ARG A 93 -5.79 -1.75 -3.99
C ARG A 93 -4.83 -1.45 -2.84
N ASP A 94 -3.67 -2.10 -2.84
CA ASP A 94 -2.64 -1.95 -1.82
C ASP A 94 -1.33 -1.51 -2.50
N LEU A 95 -0.93 -0.27 -2.25
CA LEU A 95 0.30 0.32 -2.77
C LEU A 95 1.32 0.45 -1.65
N ARG A 96 2.46 -0.22 -1.80
CA ARG A 96 3.55 -0.20 -0.83
C ARG A 96 4.79 0.44 -1.44
N ILE A 97 5.32 1.44 -0.78
CA ILE A 97 6.53 2.15 -1.18
C ILE A 97 7.62 1.82 -0.18
N LEU A 98 8.67 1.14 -0.65
CA LEU A 98 9.83 0.82 0.16
C LEU A 98 10.83 1.97 0.06
N ILE A 99 11.03 2.64 1.19
CA ILE A 99 11.92 3.78 1.33
C ILE A 99 13.18 3.26 2.02
N GLY A 100 14.32 3.29 1.35
CA GLY A 100 15.55 2.93 2.02
C GLY A 100 16.58 2.18 1.21
N GLY A 101 17.71 1.92 1.84
CA GLY A 101 18.92 1.44 1.19
C GLY A 101 19.70 2.58 0.56
N HIS A 102 20.74 2.24 -0.20
CA HIS A 102 21.58 3.23 -0.90
C HIS A 102 20.86 3.92 -2.07
N ASN A 103 19.66 3.45 -2.40
CA ASN A 103 18.90 3.95 -3.52
C ASN A 103 17.82 4.92 -3.01
N ARG A 104 17.93 6.18 -3.39
CA ARG A 104 16.85 7.16 -3.19
C ARG A 104 15.59 6.61 -3.85
N VAL A 105 14.44 6.80 -3.22
CA VAL A 105 13.16 6.60 -3.92
C VAL A 105 13.20 7.47 -5.16
N PRO A 106 13.07 6.90 -6.37
CA PRO A 106 13.08 7.71 -7.57
C PRO A 106 11.97 8.75 -7.47
N GLU A 107 12.28 10.03 -7.71
CA GLU A 107 11.28 11.11 -7.74
C GLU A 107 10.11 10.77 -8.66
N LYS A 108 10.40 10.01 -9.71
CA LYS A 108 9.41 9.46 -10.66
C LYS A 108 8.28 8.66 -10.03
N ILE A 109 8.45 8.12 -8.80
CA ILE A 109 7.33 7.42 -8.14
C ILE A 109 6.17 8.38 -7.91
N PHE A 110 6.47 9.63 -7.58
CA PHE A 110 5.44 10.65 -7.31
C PHE A 110 4.68 11.04 -8.58
N GLU A 111 5.29 10.88 -9.75
CA GLU A 111 4.65 11.08 -11.05
C GLU A 111 3.64 9.97 -11.36
N CYS A 112 3.90 8.73 -10.89
CA CYS A 112 3.03 7.59 -11.15
C CYS A 112 1.88 7.46 -10.15
N ILE A 113 2.02 7.99 -8.93
CA ILE A 113 1.00 7.80 -7.86
C ILE A 113 -0.41 8.18 -8.30
N PRO A 114 -0.65 9.27 -9.05
CA PRO A 114 -1.98 9.60 -9.54
C PRO A 114 -2.62 8.54 -10.43
N TRP A 115 -1.84 7.60 -10.98
CA TRP A 115 -2.35 6.50 -11.82
C TRP A 115 -3.12 5.44 -11.00
N PHE A 116 -2.85 5.34 -9.71
CA PHE A 116 -3.39 4.33 -8.81
C PHE A 116 -4.75 4.73 -8.22
N THR A 117 -5.67 5.18 -9.07
CA THR A 117 -6.94 5.81 -8.70
C THR A 117 -7.85 4.99 -7.78
N ASN A 118 -7.70 3.67 -7.75
CA ASN A 118 -8.52 2.76 -6.95
C ASN A 118 -7.78 2.22 -5.71
N THR A 119 -6.62 2.77 -5.38
CA THR A 119 -5.84 2.35 -4.21
C THR A 119 -6.59 2.70 -2.93
N GLN A 120 -6.75 1.71 -2.06
CA GLN A 120 -7.42 1.83 -0.76
C GLN A 120 -6.42 1.89 0.40
N SER A 121 -5.26 1.24 0.23
CA SER A 121 -4.22 1.19 1.24
C SER A 121 -2.90 1.72 0.67
N LEU A 122 -2.29 2.66 1.40
CA LEU A 122 -0.96 3.19 1.12
C LEU A 122 -0.03 2.84 2.28
N SER A 123 1.09 2.19 1.98
CA SER A 123 2.10 1.86 2.98
C SER A 123 3.44 2.48 2.61
N LEU A 124 3.98 3.29 3.52
CA LEU A 124 5.33 3.85 3.43
C LEU A 124 6.22 3.05 4.39
N LEU A 125 7.06 2.20 3.83
CA LEU A 125 7.91 1.28 4.57
C LEU A 125 9.37 1.72 4.43
N GLY A 126 10.06 1.90 5.55
CA GLY A 126 11.43 2.39 5.55
C GLY A 126 12.38 1.52 6.36
N TYR A 127 13.66 1.56 6.02
CA TYR A 127 14.75 0.90 6.75
C TYR A 127 15.57 1.92 7.53
N TRP A 128 16.27 1.43 8.55
CA TRP A 128 17.21 2.23 9.34
C TRP A 128 18.33 2.81 8.46
N GLY A 129 18.69 4.07 8.72
CA GLY A 129 19.80 4.72 8.05
C GLY A 129 19.51 5.25 6.65
N SER A 130 18.26 5.19 6.19
CA SER A 130 17.88 5.84 4.95
C SER A 130 17.87 7.36 5.08
N PRO A 131 18.27 8.10 4.02
CA PRO A 131 18.14 9.55 4.03
C PRO A 131 16.69 9.98 4.13
N LEU A 132 16.46 11.18 4.68
CA LEU A 132 15.12 11.77 4.71
C LEU A 132 14.53 11.79 3.31
N LEU A 133 13.32 11.27 3.18
CA LEU A 133 12.60 11.31 1.94
C LEU A 133 12.12 12.74 1.70
N GLN A 134 12.52 13.32 0.59
CA GLN A 134 11.92 14.57 0.13
C GLN A 134 10.59 14.25 -0.54
N ILE A 135 9.54 14.35 0.25
CA ILE A 135 8.18 14.11 -0.21
C ILE A 135 7.67 15.45 -0.76
N PRO A 136 7.19 15.50 -2.00
CA PRO A 136 6.51 16.70 -2.49
C PRO A 136 5.34 17.07 -1.59
N SER A 137 5.09 18.36 -1.37
CA SER A 137 3.95 18.82 -0.58
C SER A 137 2.59 18.39 -1.16
N VAL A 138 2.56 18.14 -2.47
CA VAL A 138 1.36 17.64 -3.16
C VAL A 138 1.76 16.44 -4.02
N TRP A 139 1.21 15.28 -3.69
CA TRP A 139 1.51 14.03 -4.40
C TRP A 139 0.46 13.64 -5.44
N GLY A 140 -0.69 14.33 -5.47
CA GLY A 140 -1.84 13.85 -6.22
C GLY A 140 -2.35 12.50 -5.71
N LEU A 141 -2.36 12.31 -4.39
CA LEU A 141 -2.80 11.04 -3.79
C LEU A 141 -4.24 10.72 -4.15
N PRO A 142 -4.53 9.45 -4.50
CA PRO A 142 -5.89 9.02 -4.79
C PRO A 142 -6.83 9.24 -3.60
N GLN A 143 -8.00 9.81 -3.87
CA GLN A 143 -9.04 10.06 -2.86
C GLN A 143 -9.68 8.76 -2.32
N SER A 144 -9.44 7.63 -2.99
CA SER A 144 -9.90 6.31 -2.59
C SER A 144 -9.12 5.70 -1.41
N ILE A 145 -8.01 6.32 -0.99
CA ILE A 145 -7.19 5.82 0.11
C ILE A 145 -7.94 5.99 1.43
N THR A 146 -8.19 4.87 2.09
CA THR A 146 -8.84 4.79 3.40
C THR A 146 -7.90 4.29 4.50
N SER A 147 -6.74 3.74 4.11
CA SER A 147 -5.75 3.19 5.05
C SER A 147 -4.35 3.72 4.74
N LEU A 148 -3.69 4.27 5.77
CA LEU A 148 -2.32 4.75 5.70
C LEU A 148 -1.46 4.03 6.74
N THR A 149 -0.41 3.36 6.28
CA THR A 149 0.61 2.77 7.15
C THR A 149 1.94 3.45 6.92
N VAL A 150 2.52 3.99 7.98
CA VAL A 150 3.87 4.58 7.96
C VAL A 150 4.75 3.81 8.92
N ASN A 151 5.67 3.02 8.37
CA ASN A 151 6.69 2.29 9.12
C ASN A 151 8.07 2.70 8.60
N THR A 152 8.52 3.86 9.02
CA THR A 152 9.76 4.42 8.52
C THR A 152 10.40 5.37 9.51
N ASN A 153 11.72 5.41 9.49
CA ASN A 153 12.52 6.37 10.22
C ASN A 153 12.88 7.60 9.38
N VAL A 154 12.39 7.66 8.15
CA VAL A 154 12.83 8.65 7.16
C VAL A 154 11.73 9.64 6.76
N VAL A 155 10.56 9.54 7.40
CA VAL A 155 9.42 10.46 7.20
C VAL A 155 9.23 11.29 8.45
N THR A 156 9.17 12.60 8.29
CA THR A 156 8.92 13.53 9.41
C THR A 156 7.45 13.59 9.76
N LEU A 157 7.11 14.02 10.99
CA LEU A 157 5.72 14.23 11.40
C LEU A 157 5.00 15.28 10.54
N VAL A 158 5.73 16.31 10.08
CA VAL A 158 5.19 17.32 9.15
C VAL A 158 4.74 16.65 7.86
N GLN A 159 5.58 15.81 7.28
CA GLN A 159 5.24 15.08 6.07
C GLN A 159 4.07 14.12 6.26
N ILE A 160 4.00 13.42 7.41
CA ILE A 160 2.84 12.57 7.73
C ILE A 160 1.56 13.40 7.78
N ARG A 161 1.59 14.53 8.44
CA ARG A 161 0.46 15.47 8.52
C ARG A 161 0.04 15.94 7.11
N ASP A 162 1.00 16.32 6.28
CA ASP A 162 0.74 16.80 4.92
C ASP A 162 0.16 15.69 4.01
N ILE A 163 0.58 14.44 4.21
CA ILE A 163 -0.03 13.26 3.57
C ILE A 163 -1.47 13.09 4.06
N MET A 164 -1.70 13.10 5.37
CA MET A 164 -3.03 12.94 5.95
C MET A 164 -3.99 14.02 5.46
N ALA A 165 -3.51 15.25 5.28
CA ALA A 165 -4.31 16.36 4.77
C ALA A 165 -4.83 16.14 3.35
N GLN A 166 -4.15 15.29 2.56
CA GLN A 166 -4.55 14.94 1.20
C GLN A 166 -5.52 13.74 1.16
N LEU A 167 -5.77 13.07 2.30
CA LEU A 167 -6.55 11.83 2.41
C LEU A 167 -7.87 12.06 3.18
N PRO A 168 -8.89 12.66 2.57
CA PRO A 168 -10.13 13.03 3.27
C PRO A 168 -10.94 11.83 3.75
N ASN A 169 -10.73 10.64 3.16
CA ASN A 169 -11.45 9.40 3.47
C ASN A 169 -10.62 8.45 4.37
N LEU A 170 -9.57 8.95 5.03
CA LEU A 170 -8.70 8.13 5.85
C LEU A 170 -9.42 7.61 7.09
N ASN A 171 -9.57 6.28 7.18
CA ASN A 171 -10.19 5.58 8.31
C ASN A 171 -9.17 4.83 9.17
N ASN A 172 -8.12 4.29 8.55
CA ASN A 172 -7.15 3.48 9.26
C ASN A 172 -5.77 4.15 9.19
N LEU A 173 -5.23 4.47 10.36
CA LEU A 173 -3.90 5.07 10.49
C LEU A 173 -3.01 4.16 11.32
N SER A 174 -1.90 3.71 10.74
CA SER A 174 -0.88 2.94 11.44
C SER A 174 0.46 3.66 11.38
N LEU A 175 0.95 4.08 12.52
CA LEU A 175 2.27 4.70 12.66
C LEU A 175 3.16 3.75 13.45
N SER A 176 4.28 3.34 12.86
CA SER A 176 5.26 2.47 13.49
C SER A 176 6.68 2.83 13.05
N GLY A 177 7.65 2.43 13.87
CA GLY A 177 9.06 2.76 13.64
C GLY A 177 9.53 3.94 14.50
N PHE A 178 10.76 4.40 14.21
CA PHE A 178 11.34 5.54 14.92
C PHE A 178 11.13 6.78 14.06
N LEU A 179 10.12 7.54 14.40
CA LEU A 179 9.92 8.84 13.77
C LEU A 179 11.07 9.77 14.19
N LEU A 180 11.73 10.39 13.22
CA LEU A 180 12.78 11.36 13.51
C LEU A 180 12.19 12.53 14.27
N PRO A 181 12.92 13.06 15.29
CA PRO A 181 12.51 14.28 15.95
C PRO A 181 12.43 15.39 14.93
N VAL A 182 11.26 15.95 14.78
CA VAL A 182 11.10 17.22 14.10
C VAL A 182 11.38 18.28 15.14
N ASP A 183 12.09 19.32 14.75
CA ASP A 183 12.13 20.52 15.57
C ASP A 183 10.68 20.95 15.79
N ALA A 184 10.20 20.87 17.02
CA ALA A 184 8.80 21.17 17.38
C ALA A 184 8.37 22.57 16.90
N ARG A 185 9.36 23.46 16.68
CA ARG A 185 9.16 24.80 16.11
C ARG A 185 8.65 24.78 14.66
N LEU A 186 8.89 23.69 13.90
CA LEU A 186 8.40 23.55 12.52
C LEU A 186 6.94 23.08 12.47
N LEU A 187 6.39 22.56 13.56
CA LEU A 187 4.98 22.16 13.63
C LEU A 187 4.05 23.37 13.88
N VAL A 188 4.58 24.44 14.46
CA VAL A 188 3.83 25.65 14.77
C VAL A 188 3.78 26.53 13.53
N GLY A 189 2.63 26.65 12.89
CA GLY A 189 2.37 27.72 11.91
C GLY A 189 1.99 27.33 10.49
N ILE A 190 1.99 26.06 10.11
CA ILE A 190 1.41 25.68 8.83
C ILE A 190 -0.03 25.25 9.07
N GLY A 191 -0.96 26.18 8.87
CA GLY A 191 -2.41 25.96 9.02
C GLY A 191 -2.98 25.01 7.98
N VAL A 192 -2.47 23.77 7.92
CA VAL A 192 -3.09 22.71 7.14
C VAL A 192 -4.35 22.28 7.86
N THR A 193 -5.48 22.75 7.39
CA THR A 193 -6.77 22.31 7.90
C THR A 193 -7.01 20.88 7.43
N LEU A 194 -6.85 19.92 8.31
CA LEU A 194 -7.23 18.53 8.04
C LEU A 194 -8.76 18.49 7.93
N LYS A 195 -9.26 18.28 6.71
CA LYS A 195 -10.71 18.33 6.41
C LYS A 195 -11.43 17.01 6.71
N GLY A 196 -10.69 15.92 6.97
CA GLY A 196 -11.26 14.59 7.17
C GLY A 196 -11.71 14.36 8.62
N ARG A 197 -12.78 13.59 8.77
CA ARG A 197 -13.10 12.96 10.06
C ARG A 197 -12.25 11.71 10.16
N PHE A 198 -11.24 11.73 11.04
CA PHE A 198 -10.40 10.55 11.28
C PHE A 198 -11.16 9.58 12.19
N GLY A 199 -11.79 8.61 11.57
CA GLY A 199 -12.50 7.51 12.25
C GLY A 199 -11.79 6.18 12.06
N GLY A 200 -12.42 5.09 12.52
CA GLY A 200 -11.94 3.74 12.29
C GLY A 200 -10.80 3.33 13.21
N GLN A 201 -9.68 2.83 12.69
CA GLN A 201 -8.61 2.23 13.49
C GLN A 201 -7.36 3.09 13.53
N LEU A 202 -6.88 3.35 14.77
CA LEU A 202 -5.57 3.94 15.04
C LEU A 202 -4.62 2.89 15.60
N LYS A 203 -3.46 2.72 14.97
CA LYS A 203 -2.41 1.84 15.46
C LYS A 203 -1.11 2.61 15.62
N LEU A 204 -0.65 2.71 16.86
CA LEU A 204 0.61 3.33 17.23
C LEU A 204 1.53 2.25 17.80
N CYS A 205 2.42 1.72 16.96
CA CYS A 205 3.30 0.60 17.32
C CYS A 205 4.74 0.93 16.95
N GLY A 206 5.65 0.75 17.89
CA GLY A 206 7.09 0.96 17.64
C GLY A 206 7.82 1.21 18.93
N GLY A 207 9.15 1.21 18.91
CA GLY A 207 9.97 1.33 20.12
C GLY A 207 9.73 2.62 20.90
N TYR A 208 9.26 3.65 20.23
CA TYR A 208 8.92 4.93 20.84
C TYR A 208 7.82 5.61 20.04
N VAL A 209 6.56 5.38 20.43
CA VAL A 209 5.52 6.35 20.10
C VAL A 209 5.90 7.61 20.86
N ARG A 210 6.40 8.59 20.16
CA ARG A 210 6.84 9.84 20.75
C ARG A 210 5.62 10.67 21.11
N GLU A 211 5.77 11.41 22.16
CA GLU A 211 4.81 12.43 22.59
C GLU A 211 4.41 13.34 21.42
N ASP A 212 5.37 13.69 20.56
CA ASP A 212 5.17 14.52 19.36
C ASP A 212 4.11 13.96 18.41
N ALA A 213 4.11 12.62 18.15
CA ALA A 213 3.12 11.99 17.26
C ALA A 213 1.71 12.04 17.86
N THR A 214 1.62 11.84 19.17
CA THR A 214 0.35 11.95 19.91
C THR A 214 -0.15 13.38 19.91
N ASN A 215 0.72 14.35 20.18
CA ASN A 215 0.36 15.76 20.15
C ASN A 215 -0.07 16.21 18.76
N MET A 216 0.63 15.79 17.69
CA MET A 216 0.21 16.05 16.30
C MET A 216 -1.22 15.57 16.04
N LEU A 217 -1.59 14.38 16.53
CA LEU A 217 -2.95 13.87 16.37
C LEU A 217 -3.96 14.68 17.17
N LEU A 218 -3.62 15.10 18.38
CA LEU A 218 -4.48 15.92 19.25
C LEU A 218 -4.73 17.32 18.69
N GLU A 219 -3.85 17.83 17.83
CA GLU A 219 -3.99 19.13 17.16
C GLU A 219 -4.95 19.09 15.95
N ILE A 220 -5.55 17.95 15.63
CA ILE A 220 -6.50 17.83 14.52
C ILE A 220 -7.80 18.57 14.86
N PRO A 221 -8.18 19.64 14.14
CA PRO A 221 -9.29 20.50 14.51
C PRO A 221 -10.66 19.82 14.49
N THR A 222 -10.82 18.80 13.65
CA THR A 222 -12.08 18.03 13.53
C THR A 222 -12.28 17.02 14.63
N GLY A 223 -11.29 16.89 15.53
CA GLY A 223 -11.28 15.86 16.57
C GLY A 223 -10.92 14.46 16.05
N LEU A 224 -10.74 13.56 17.01
CA LEU A 224 -10.41 12.16 16.74
C LEU A 224 -11.65 11.30 16.98
N HIS A 225 -12.03 10.51 16.01
CA HIS A 225 -13.21 9.64 16.05
C HIS A 225 -12.85 8.17 15.85
N PHE A 226 -11.66 7.75 16.31
CA PHE A 226 -11.24 6.35 16.19
C PHE A 226 -12.11 5.45 17.05
N THR A 227 -12.58 4.36 16.44
CA THR A 227 -13.37 3.33 17.13
C THR A 227 -12.48 2.26 17.75
N GLU A 228 -11.31 2.03 17.16
CA GLU A 228 -10.32 1.12 17.68
C GLU A 228 -8.97 1.83 17.83
N VAL A 229 -8.36 1.72 19.00
CA VAL A 229 -7.04 2.28 19.29
C VAL A 229 -6.12 1.19 19.81
N GLN A 230 -5.04 0.96 19.10
CA GLN A 230 -3.96 0.05 19.52
C GLN A 230 -2.69 0.86 19.75
N ILE A 231 -2.20 0.88 20.97
CA ILE A 231 -1.00 1.63 21.36
C ILE A 231 0.01 0.70 22.00
N ARG A 232 1.25 0.78 21.52
CA ARG A 232 2.42 0.23 22.20
C ARG A 232 3.32 1.40 22.55
N CYS A 233 3.44 1.71 23.83
CA CYS A 233 4.21 2.85 24.32
C CYS A 233 5.15 2.48 25.47
N THR A 234 6.10 3.37 25.77
CA THR A 234 6.88 3.32 27.00
C THR A 234 6.14 4.07 28.11
N HIS A 235 6.52 3.83 29.35
CA HIS A 235 5.94 4.53 30.52
C HIS A 235 6.03 6.07 30.40
N LYS A 236 7.05 6.60 29.71
CA LYS A 236 7.25 8.04 29.53
C LYS A 236 6.16 8.68 28.65
N CYS A 237 5.58 7.93 27.71
CA CYS A 237 4.56 8.43 26.80
C CYS A 237 3.14 8.22 27.34
N LEU A 238 3.00 7.71 28.55
CA LEU A 238 1.70 7.39 29.13
C LEU A 238 0.77 8.62 29.26
N PRO A 239 1.22 9.80 29.73
CA PRO A 239 0.35 10.96 29.84
C PRO A 239 -0.24 11.42 28.51
N SER A 240 0.58 11.49 27.45
CA SER A 240 0.10 11.84 26.11
C SER A 240 -0.81 10.77 25.51
N THR A 241 -0.57 9.50 25.82
CA THR A 241 -1.44 8.39 25.43
C THR A 241 -2.82 8.47 26.08
N VAL A 242 -2.88 8.82 27.36
CA VAL A 242 -4.16 9.02 28.09
C VAL A 242 -4.96 10.13 27.42
N ARG A 243 -4.35 11.28 27.17
CA ARG A 243 -5.00 12.40 26.49
C ARG A 243 -5.55 11.99 25.09
N LEU A 244 -4.80 11.17 24.36
CA LEU A 244 -5.24 10.67 23.05
C LEU A 244 -6.47 9.76 23.18
N VAL A 245 -6.47 8.86 24.16
CA VAL A 245 -7.61 7.98 24.44
C VAL A 245 -8.84 8.78 24.87
N GLU A 246 -8.65 9.77 25.73
CA GLU A 246 -9.70 10.70 26.17
C GLU A 246 -10.29 11.46 24.98
N ALA A 247 -9.46 11.94 24.06
CA ALA A 247 -9.89 12.65 22.86
C ALA A 247 -10.72 11.77 21.90
N CYS A 248 -10.54 10.43 21.95
CA CYS A 248 -11.34 9.47 21.19
C CYS A 248 -12.56 8.97 21.98
N GLY A 249 -12.75 9.37 23.24
CA GLY A 249 -13.61 8.74 24.23
C GLY A 249 -15.05 8.52 23.79
N GLU A 250 -15.66 9.45 23.04
CA GLU A 250 -17.04 9.34 22.59
C GLU A 250 -17.26 8.25 21.52
N THR A 251 -16.21 7.93 20.76
CA THR A 251 -16.29 6.98 19.62
C THR A 251 -15.54 5.69 19.88
N LEU A 252 -14.73 5.62 20.92
CA LEU A 252 -13.85 4.51 21.20
C LEU A 252 -14.62 3.26 21.66
N VAL A 253 -14.54 2.20 20.87
CA VAL A 253 -15.17 0.90 21.17
C VAL A 253 -14.14 -0.10 21.70
N LYS A 254 -12.90 -0.04 21.17
CA LYS A 254 -11.87 -1.01 21.51
C LYS A 254 -10.53 -0.34 21.77
N LEU A 255 -9.97 -0.60 22.94
CA LEU A 255 -8.64 -0.15 23.32
C LEU A 255 -7.73 -1.36 23.56
N SER A 256 -6.58 -1.39 22.90
CA SER A 256 -5.50 -2.34 23.16
C SER A 256 -4.23 -1.58 23.49
N GLN A 257 -3.76 -1.69 24.73
CA GLN A 257 -2.58 -0.99 25.18
C GLN A 257 -1.51 -1.98 25.66
N THR A 258 -0.28 -1.79 25.18
CA THR A 258 0.90 -2.51 25.65
C THR A 258 1.93 -1.52 26.14
N ILE A 259 2.28 -1.60 27.42
CA ILE A 259 3.31 -0.75 28.02
C ILE A 259 4.59 -1.55 28.12
N THR A 260 5.66 -1.04 27.51
CA THR A 260 7.00 -1.61 27.63
C THR A 260 7.81 -0.81 28.65
N PHE A 261 8.27 -1.50 29.67
CA PHE A 261 9.22 -0.90 30.61
C PHE A 261 10.64 -1.00 30.01
N GLN A 262 11.37 0.09 30.01
CA GLN A 262 12.79 0.10 29.64
C GLN A 262 13.63 -0.61 30.70
N GLY A 263 13.55 -1.94 30.74
CA GLY A 263 14.66 -2.74 31.23
C GLY A 263 15.75 -2.71 30.15
N LYS A 264 17.03 -2.65 30.56
CA LYS A 264 18.21 -2.59 29.68
C LYS A 264 17.97 -3.43 28.43
N CYS A 265 17.62 -2.78 27.32
CA CYS A 265 17.51 -3.44 26.03
C CYS A 265 18.91 -3.87 25.65
N HIS A 266 19.19 -5.18 25.75
CA HIS A 266 20.30 -5.74 25.00
C HIS A 266 20.09 -5.38 23.52
N PRO A 267 21.12 -4.89 22.82
CA PRO A 267 21.01 -4.62 21.41
C PRO A 267 20.53 -5.90 20.71
N PHE A 268 19.42 -5.79 20.00
CA PHE A 268 18.94 -6.87 19.15
C PHE A 268 20.09 -7.30 18.23
N SER A 269 20.56 -8.52 18.43
CA SER A 269 21.45 -9.16 17.49
C SER A 269 20.71 -9.23 16.15
N GLN A 270 21.29 -8.59 15.16
CA GLN A 270 20.85 -8.65 13.78
C GLN A 270 20.84 -10.11 13.34
N SER A 271 19.67 -10.75 13.28
CA SER A 271 19.53 -11.94 12.46
C SER A 271 19.41 -11.50 11.01
N PRO A 272 20.30 -11.89 10.11
CA PRO A 272 20.11 -11.66 8.69
C PRO A 272 18.91 -12.50 8.23
N TRP A 273 17.97 -11.82 7.61
CA TRP A 273 16.91 -12.47 6.86
C TRP A 273 17.53 -13.25 5.69
N PRO A 274 17.05 -14.45 5.36
CA PRO A 274 17.53 -15.22 4.23
C PRO A 274 17.18 -14.59 2.88
#